data_ad7aeb657e32f8901ebc497a8f889dc0
#
_entry.id   ad7aeb657e32f8901ebc497a8f889dc0
#
_cell.length_a   1.000
_cell.length_b   1.000
_cell.length_c   1.000
_cell.angle_alpha   90.00
_cell.angle_beta   90.00
_cell.angle_gamma   90.00
#
_symmetry.space_group_name_H-M   'P 1'
#
loop_
_entity.id
_entity.type
_entity.pdbx_description
1 polymer ?
#
loop_
_entity_poly.entity_id
_entity_poly.type
_entity_poly.pdbx_seq_one_letter_code
_entity_poly.pdbx_strand_id
1 'polypeptide(L)'
;MELAAAIPLLVAVTLAMVGVIGLARDQVLAQGAAREAAREAAIGGGPARASAAARAALPPGRTARITVTPAGTDRVRVSVELPVRLPFGVPTVVTRASAVAAREPGLPPRPAER
;
A
#
# COMPACT_ATOMS: atom_id res chain seq x y z
N MET A 1 15.25 13.05 -40.96
CA MET A 1 14.55 11.80 -40.68
C MET A 1 14.91 11.23 -39.32
N GLU A 2 16.15 11.19 -38.95
CA GLU A 2 16.62 10.66 -37.66
C GLU A 2 16.08 11.48 -36.48
N LEU A 3 16.01 12.79 -36.60
CA LEU A 3 15.46 13.67 -35.56
C LEU A 3 13.96 13.42 -35.33
N ALA A 4 13.21 13.11 -36.38
CA ALA A 4 11.79 12.84 -36.29
C ALA A 4 11.47 11.55 -35.54
N ALA A 5 12.38 10.56 -35.62
CA ALA A 5 12.26 9.30 -34.89
C ALA A 5 12.73 9.43 -33.43
N ALA A 6 13.69 10.34 -33.17
CA ALA A 6 14.25 10.53 -31.84
C ALA A 6 13.27 11.20 -30.87
N ILE A 7 12.45 12.13 -31.34
CA ILE A 7 11.49 12.85 -30.48
C ILE A 7 10.44 11.92 -29.89
N PRO A 8 9.73 11.07 -30.66
CA PRO A 8 8.79 10.12 -30.09
C PRO A 8 9.43 9.14 -29.11
N LEU A 9 10.65 8.68 -29.41
CA LEU A 9 11.37 7.78 -28.53
C LEU A 9 11.70 8.47 -27.20
N LEU A 10 12.18 9.71 -27.25
CA LEU A 10 12.49 10.48 -26.06
C LEU A 10 11.26 10.69 -25.19
N VAL A 11 10.14 11.02 -25.81
CA VAL A 11 8.86 11.18 -25.09
C VAL A 11 8.44 9.87 -24.44
N ALA A 12 8.55 8.75 -25.17
CA ALA A 12 8.20 7.44 -24.64
C ALA A 12 9.05 7.06 -23.44
N VAL A 13 10.37 7.30 -23.49
CA VAL A 13 11.28 7.04 -22.38
C VAL A 13 10.95 7.91 -21.17
N THR A 14 10.67 9.20 -21.40
CA THR A 14 10.29 10.12 -20.33
C THR A 14 9.02 9.68 -19.63
N LEU A 15 8.00 9.29 -20.40
CA LEU A 15 6.73 8.81 -19.84
C LEU A 15 6.90 7.51 -19.08
N ALA A 16 7.76 6.61 -19.57
CA ALA A 16 8.10 5.37 -18.87
C ALA A 16 8.77 5.66 -17.52
N MET A 17 9.69 6.62 -17.48
CA MET A 17 10.34 7.04 -16.24
C MET A 17 9.35 7.64 -15.24
N VAL A 18 8.44 8.50 -15.71
CA VAL A 18 7.39 9.07 -14.86
C VAL A 18 6.52 7.95 -14.28
N GLY A 19 6.17 6.97 -15.11
CA GLY A 19 5.40 5.81 -14.65
C GLY A 19 6.10 5.01 -13.57
N VAL A 20 7.39 4.76 -13.74
CA VAL A 20 8.20 4.04 -12.73
C VAL A 20 8.28 4.81 -11.42
N ILE A 21 8.47 6.12 -11.48
CA ILE A 21 8.51 6.97 -10.28
C ILE A 21 7.16 6.93 -9.57
N GLY A 22 6.06 6.98 -10.32
CA GLY A 22 4.72 6.87 -9.77
C GLY A 22 4.48 5.55 -9.05
N LEU A 23 4.91 4.44 -9.64
CA LEU A 23 4.83 3.13 -9.01
C LEU A 23 5.66 3.06 -7.74
N ALA A 24 6.87 3.60 -7.76
CA ALA A 24 7.74 3.62 -6.59
C ALA A 24 7.11 4.44 -5.45
N ARG A 25 6.51 5.57 -5.78
CA ARG A 25 5.80 6.40 -4.81
C ARG A 25 4.63 5.65 -4.19
N ASP A 26 3.83 4.98 -4.99
CA ASP A 26 2.69 4.22 -4.51
C ASP A 26 3.13 3.04 -3.64
N GLN A 27 4.27 2.42 -3.98
CA GLN A 27 4.85 1.36 -3.15
C GLN A 27 5.23 1.89 -1.76
N VAL A 28 5.85 3.07 -1.69
CA VAL A 28 6.21 3.71 -0.43
C VAL A 28 4.95 4.07 0.37
N LEU A 29 3.93 4.60 -0.29
CA LEU A 29 2.66 4.93 0.37
C LEU A 29 1.98 3.68 0.94
N ALA A 30 1.92 2.61 0.17
CA ALA A 30 1.33 1.35 0.61
C ALA A 30 2.11 0.76 1.78
N GLN A 31 3.44 0.80 1.73
CA GLN A 31 4.28 0.29 2.80
C GLN A 31 4.11 1.11 4.09
N GLY A 32 4.03 2.44 3.97
CA GLY A 32 3.77 3.32 5.10
C GLY A 32 2.41 3.05 5.74
N ALA A 33 1.38 2.88 4.92
CA ALA A 33 0.04 2.56 5.39
C ALA A 33 0.00 1.20 6.10
N ALA A 34 0.68 0.20 5.55
CA ALA A 34 0.75 -1.12 6.15
C ALA A 34 1.45 -1.09 7.52
N ARG A 35 2.53 -0.33 7.62
CA ARG A 35 3.26 -0.17 8.89
C ARG A 35 2.42 0.53 9.95
N GLU A 36 1.72 1.59 9.57
CA GLU A 36 0.86 2.33 10.50
C GLU A 36 -0.28 1.45 10.99
N ALA A 37 -0.90 0.70 10.10
CA ALA A 37 -1.95 -0.24 10.47
C ALA A 37 -1.43 -1.37 11.37
N ALA A 38 -0.24 -1.90 11.07
CA ALA A 38 0.38 -2.94 11.89
C ALA A 38 0.70 -2.42 13.29
N ARG A 39 1.17 -1.18 13.38
CA ARG A 39 1.42 -0.54 14.67
C ARG A 39 0.14 -0.41 15.49
N GLU A 40 -0.94 0.05 14.88
CA GLU A 40 -2.24 0.16 15.55
C GLU A 40 -2.75 -1.20 16.01
N ALA A 41 -2.60 -2.22 15.18
CA ALA A 41 -2.99 -3.58 15.54
C ALA A 41 -2.15 -4.12 16.70
N ALA A 42 -0.87 -3.78 16.75
CA ALA A 42 0.06 -4.23 17.80
C ALA A 42 -0.30 -3.67 19.17
N ILE A 43 -0.82 -2.46 19.24
CA ILE A 43 -1.23 -1.84 20.50
C ILE A 43 -2.66 -2.20 20.91
N GLY A 44 -3.24 -3.22 20.31
CA GLY A 44 -4.55 -3.74 20.68
C GLY A 44 -5.74 -3.08 19.99
N GLY A 45 -5.52 -2.23 19.01
CA GLY A 45 -6.58 -1.74 18.14
C GLY A 45 -7.11 -2.89 17.29
N GLY A 46 -8.42 -3.05 17.17
CA GLY A 46 -9.00 -4.11 16.37
C GLY A 46 -8.77 -3.90 14.87
N PRO A 47 -9.22 -4.86 14.03
CA PRO A 47 -9.07 -4.75 12.58
C PRO A 47 -9.65 -3.46 11.99
N ALA A 48 -10.75 -2.97 12.55
CA ALA A 48 -11.38 -1.73 12.09
C ALA A 48 -10.47 -0.52 12.33
N ARG A 49 -9.82 -0.45 13.48
CA ARG A 49 -8.86 0.61 13.80
C ARG A 49 -7.62 0.54 12.94
N ALA A 50 -7.09 -0.66 12.74
CA ALA A 50 -5.95 -0.87 11.87
C ALA A 50 -6.25 -0.43 10.45
N SER A 51 -7.41 -0.80 9.92
CA SER A 51 -7.83 -0.37 8.59
C SER A 51 -8.00 1.15 8.51
N ALA A 52 -8.57 1.76 9.53
CA ALA A 52 -8.73 3.22 9.58
C ALA A 52 -7.36 3.93 9.61
N ALA A 53 -6.41 3.40 10.38
CA ALA A 53 -5.05 3.93 10.43
C ALA A 53 -4.35 3.85 9.08
N ALA A 54 -4.52 2.74 8.37
CA ALA A 54 -3.97 2.57 7.03
C ALA A 54 -4.55 3.58 6.05
N ARG A 55 -5.86 3.77 6.07
CA ARG A 55 -6.52 4.74 5.20
C ARG A 55 -6.13 6.18 5.51
N ALA A 56 -5.94 6.50 6.79
CA ALA A 56 -5.49 7.82 7.20
C ALA A 56 -4.07 8.14 6.73
N ALA A 57 -3.24 7.13 6.55
CA ALA A 57 -1.87 7.27 6.05
C ALA A 57 -1.80 7.41 4.53
N LEU A 58 -2.91 7.21 3.83
CA LEU A 58 -2.99 7.33 2.38
C LEU A 58 -3.59 8.69 1.98
N PRO A 59 -3.24 9.22 0.81
CA PRO A 59 -3.85 10.46 0.32
C PRO A 59 -5.36 10.32 0.16
N PRO A 60 -6.12 11.41 0.34
CA PRO A 60 -7.57 11.39 0.13
C PRO A 60 -7.91 10.94 -1.29
N GLY A 61 -9.00 10.19 -1.44
CA GLY A 61 -9.47 9.72 -2.73
C GLY A 61 -8.77 8.47 -3.25
N ARG A 62 -7.77 7.96 -2.56
CA ARG A 62 -7.14 6.69 -2.93
C ARG A 62 -7.95 5.53 -2.39
N THR A 63 -8.28 4.61 -3.26
CA THR A 63 -8.97 3.37 -2.89
C THR A 63 -7.93 2.31 -2.56
N ALA A 64 -8.04 1.71 -1.40
CA ALA A 64 -7.10 0.67 -0.98
C ALA A 64 -7.88 -0.50 -0.38
N ARG A 65 -7.41 -1.71 -0.65
CA ARG A 65 -7.88 -2.90 0.02
C ARG A 65 -6.92 -3.21 1.17
N ILE A 66 -7.44 -3.23 2.37
CA ILE A 66 -6.66 -3.46 3.58
C ILE A 66 -7.14 -4.74 4.21
N THR A 67 -6.22 -5.68 4.43
CA THR A 67 -6.51 -6.97 5.04
C THR A 67 -5.66 -7.12 6.29
N VAL A 68 -6.30 -7.45 7.41
CA VAL A 68 -5.63 -7.70 8.67
C VAL A 68 -5.81 -9.18 9.00
N THR A 69 -4.71 -9.90 9.11
CA THR A 69 -4.73 -11.33 9.39
C THR A 69 -3.78 -11.68 10.53
N PRO A 70 -4.11 -12.67 11.37
CA PRO A 70 -3.15 -13.14 12.36
C PRO A 70 -1.98 -13.83 11.67
N ALA A 71 -0.78 -13.58 12.17
CA ALA A 71 0.46 -14.20 11.68
C ALA A 71 1.13 -14.95 12.82
N GLY A 72 0.41 -15.89 13.40
CA GLY A 72 0.82 -16.60 14.60
C GLY A 72 0.03 -16.16 15.80
N THR A 73 0.44 -16.59 17.00
CA THR A 73 -0.29 -16.29 18.22
C THR A 73 -0.05 -14.88 18.75
N ASP A 74 1.09 -14.29 18.42
CA ASP A 74 1.55 -13.00 18.97
C ASP A 74 1.84 -11.95 17.90
N ARG A 75 1.52 -12.23 16.64
CA ARG A 75 1.80 -11.32 15.52
C ARG A 75 0.57 -11.08 14.67
N VAL A 76 0.55 -9.91 14.08
CA VAL A 76 -0.51 -9.51 13.14
C VAL A 76 0.13 -9.05 11.84
N ARG A 77 -0.42 -9.52 10.74
CA ARG A 77 0.01 -9.08 9.41
C ARG A 77 -1.06 -8.16 8.82
N VAL A 78 -0.62 -7.02 8.33
CA VAL A 78 -1.48 -6.10 7.59
C VAL A 78 -1.00 -6.04 6.16
N SER A 79 -1.90 -6.28 5.23
CA SER A 79 -1.62 -6.18 3.79
C SER A 79 -2.42 -5.02 3.22
N VAL A 80 -1.77 -4.19 2.44
CA VAL A 80 -2.39 -3.06 1.75
C VAL A 80 -2.21 -3.24 0.25
N GLU A 81 -3.30 -3.20 -0.49
CA GLU A 81 -3.28 -3.27 -1.94
C GLU A 81 -3.79 -1.95 -2.51
N LEU A 82 -2.98 -1.32 -3.35
CA LEU A 82 -3.33 -0.09 -4.02
C LEU A 82 -3.40 -0.32 -5.53
N PRO A 83 -4.55 -0.12 -6.16
CA PRO A 83 -4.60 -0.12 -7.60
C PRO A 83 -3.94 1.14 -8.16
N VAL A 84 -3.08 0.97 -9.14
CA VAL A 84 -2.36 2.04 -9.79
C VAL A 84 -2.77 2.08 -11.24
N ARG A 85 -3.26 3.21 -11.69
CA ARG A 85 -3.56 3.42 -13.10
C ARG A 85 -2.31 3.89 -13.83
N LEU A 86 -1.95 3.16 -14.86
CA LEU A 86 -0.85 3.53 -15.72
C LEU A 86 -1.38 4.33 -16.92
N PRO A 87 -0.55 5.22 -17.51
CA PRO A 87 -0.97 5.96 -18.70
C PRO A 87 -1.14 5.04 -19.91
N PHE A 88 -1.79 5.54 -20.95
CA PHE A 88 -1.93 4.87 -22.24
C PHE A 88 -2.79 3.61 -22.27
N GLY A 89 -3.80 3.53 -21.42
CA GLY A 89 -4.71 2.39 -21.43
C GLY A 89 -4.07 1.08 -21.00
N VAL A 90 -2.91 1.14 -20.39
CA VAL A 90 -2.26 -0.04 -19.78
C VAL A 90 -3.14 -0.54 -18.64
N PRO A 91 -3.29 -1.86 -18.47
CA PRO A 91 -4.10 -2.40 -17.38
C PRO A 91 -3.64 -1.89 -16.02
N THR A 92 -4.61 -1.77 -15.11
CA THR A 92 -4.32 -1.36 -13.74
C THR A 92 -3.38 -2.36 -13.07
N VAL A 93 -2.30 -1.86 -12.52
CA VAL A 93 -1.35 -2.66 -11.73
C VAL A 93 -1.69 -2.47 -10.26
N VAL A 94 -1.64 -3.55 -9.51
CA VAL A 94 -1.89 -3.51 -8.06
C VAL A 94 -0.56 -3.49 -7.34
N THR A 95 -0.32 -2.43 -6.57
CA THR A 95 0.82 -2.34 -5.67
C THR A 95 0.44 -2.96 -4.33
N ARG A 96 1.26 -3.89 -3.88
CA ARG A 96 1.03 -4.59 -2.62
C ARG A 96 2.15 -4.30 -1.64
N ALA A 97 1.78 -4.11 -0.40
CA ALA A 97 2.70 -3.97 0.70
C ALA A 97 2.14 -4.69 1.91
N SER A 98 3.01 -5.26 2.71
CA SER A 98 2.58 -5.90 3.95
C SER A 98 3.56 -5.55 5.06
N ALA A 99 3.04 -5.51 6.28
CA ALA A 99 3.83 -5.32 7.48
C ALA A 99 3.35 -6.29 8.54
N VAL A 100 4.29 -6.78 9.33
CA VAL A 100 4.01 -7.68 10.44
C VAL A 100 4.46 -6.98 11.72
N ALA A 101 3.59 -6.95 12.72
CA ALA A 101 3.91 -6.41 14.01
C ALA A 101 3.63 -7.45 15.09
N ALA A 102 4.48 -7.48 16.10
CA ALA A 102 4.24 -8.28 17.28
C ALA A 102 3.23 -7.56 18.16
N ARG A 103 2.30 -8.30 18.74
CA ARG A 103 1.39 -7.75 19.73
C ARG A 103 2.15 -7.47 21.01
N GLU A 104 1.77 -6.40 21.71
CA GLU A 104 2.35 -6.12 23.01
C GLU A 104 2.10 -7.28 23.98
N PRO A 105 3.17 -7.72 24.72
CA PRO A 105 3.00 -8.77 25.70
C PRO A 105 1.99 -8.38 26.77
N GLY A 106 1.13 -9.31 27.14
CA GLY A 106 0.15 -9.10 28.20
C GLY A 106 -1.19 -8.51 27.74
N LEU A 107 -1.30 -8.07 26.50
CA LEU A 107 -2.58 -7.62 25.96
C LEU A 107 -3.39 -8.83 25.49
N PRO A 108 -4.62 -9.01 26.00
CA PRO A 108 -5.47 -10.06 25.46
C PRO A 108 -5.85 -9.76 24.00
N PRO A 109 -5.99 -10.79 23.17
CA PRO A 109 -6.49 -10.56 21.82
C PRO A 109 -7.89 -9.98 21.90
N ARG A 110 -8.10 -8.86 21.21
CA ARG A 110 -9.43 -8.29 21.14
C ARG A 110 -10.30 -9.14 20.23
N PRO A 111 -11.55 -9.37 20.63
CA PRO A 111 -12.48 -9.99 19.70
C PRO A 111 -12.61 -9.11 18.46
N ALA A 112 -12.89 -9.74 17.32
CA ALA A 112 -13.05 -9.00 16.08
C ALA A 112 -14.09 -7.90 16.26
N GLU A 113 -13.69 -6.65 16.02
CA GLU A 113 -14.61 -5.55 16.06
C GLU A 113 -15.55 -5.62 14.87
N ARG A 114 -16.80 -5.52 15.16
CA ARG A 114 -17.87 -5.67 14.17
C ARG A 114 -18.35 -4.34 13.64
#